data_3630a3f548a7e72683628189410355b8
#
_entry.id   3630a3f548a7e72683628189410355b8
#
_cell.length_a   1.000
_cell.length_b   1.000
_cell.length_c   1.000
_cell.angle_alpha   90.00
_cell.angle_beta   90.00
_cell.angle_gamma   90.00
#
_symmetry.space_group_name_H-M   'P 1'
#
loop_
_entity.id
_entity.type
_entity.pdbx_description
1 polymer ?
#
loop_
_entity_poly.entity_id
_entity_poly.type
_entity_poly.pdbx_seq_one_letter_code
_entity_poly.pdbx_strand_id
1 'polypeptide(L)'
;TVAYPNPEEASALQLAIDQAKAEGADLVIGTDPDADRIGIAVRKGSDFVLLSGNQHGCLLVDYYFGALKATGKLPKDPAFVNTIVTTELQRVIARSYGAKVYQCLTGFKWIADKMREFEQAGTPTYVMGDEESYGFLIGREVRDKDSITATILTIEMALWFASQGSGIL
;
A
#
# COMPACT_ATOMS: atom_id res chain seq x y z
N THR A 1 8.18 -11.02 21.61
CA THR A 1 8.71 -9.63 21.63
C THR A 1 9.86 -9.53 20.65
N VAL A 2 9.87 -8.47 19.84
CA VAL A 2 10.93 -8.17 18.89
C VAL A 2 11.78 -7.02 19.42
N ALA A 3 13.08 -7.02 19.12
CA ALA A 3 14.00 -5.98 19.59
C ALA A 3 13.75 -4.63 18.91
N TYR A 4 13.34 -4.66 17.64
CA TYR A 4 13.04 -3.48 16.84
C TYR A 4 11.74 -3.72 16.05
N PRO A 5 10.61 -3.12 16.49
CA PRO A 5 9.28 -3.38 15.89
C PRO A 5 9.06 -2.56 14.62
N ASN A 6 9.88 -2.79 13.61
CA ASN A 6 9.76 -2.16 12.30
C ASN A 6 9.33 -3.22 11.26
N PRO A 7 8.20 -3.07 10.57
CA PRO A 7 7.71 -4.03 9.59
C PRO A 7 8.59 -4.16 8.34
N GLU A 8 9.59 -3.30 8.16
CA GLU A 8 10.61 -3.43 7.11
C GLU A 8 11.63 -4.55 7.43
N GLU A 9 11.77 -4.90 8.72
CA GLU A 9 12.75 -5.86 9.19
C GLU A 9 12.18 -7.28 9.19
N ALA A 10 12.83 -8.21 8.48
CA ALA A 10 12.41 -9.61 8.46
C ALA A 10 12.32 -10.20 9.88
N SER A 11 13.24 -9.81 10.77
CA SER A 11 13.26 -10.25 12.18
C SER A 11 12.00 -9.81 12.96
N ALA A 12 11.37 -8.72 12.59
CA ALA A 12 10.14 -8.25 13.24
C ALA A 12 8.94 -9.14 12.88
N LEU A 13 8.93 -9.75 11.70
CA LEU A 13 7.86 -10.62 11.23
C LEU A 13 8.12 -12.11 11.47
N GLN A 14 9.31 -12.49 11.97
CA GLN A 14 9.73 -13.90 12.04
C GLN A 14 8.77 -14.77 12.86
N LEU A 15 8.32 -14.31 14.03
CA LEU A 15 7.38 -15.06 14.87
C LEU A 15 6.03 -15.27 14.16
N ALA A 16 5.53 -14.26 13.46
CA ALA A 16 4.30 -14.37 12.68
C ALA A 16 4.47 -15.30 11.47
N ILE A 17 5.64 -15.28 10.83
CA ILE A 17 5.97 -16.21 9.74
C ILE A 17 6.02 -17.66 10.23
N ASP A 18 6.64 -17.91 11.39
CA ASP A 18 6.70 -19.25 11.98
C ASP A 18 5.31 -19.78 12.33
N GLN A 19 4.45 -18.93 12.90
CA GLN A 19 3.06 -19.26 13.15
C GLN A 19 2.29 -19.51 11.84
N ALA A 20 2.45 -18.65 10.85
CA ALA A 20 1.80 -18.80 9.55
C ALA A 20 2.19 -20.11 8.84
N LYS A 21 3.46 -20.54 8.98
CA LYS A 21 3.91 -21.85 8.48
C LYS A 21 3.17 -22.99 9.17
N ALA A 22 3.03 -22.94 10.49
CA ALA A 22 2.37 -23.97 11.28
C ALA A 22 0.86 -24.05 11.01
N GLU A 23 0.20 -22.93 10.79
CA GLU A 23 -1.25 -22.82 10.55
C GLU A 23 -1.63 -22.94 9.06
N GLY A 24 -0.66 -22.91 8.15
CA GLY A 24 -0.93 -22.97 6.71
C GLY A 24 -1.48 -21.67 6.12
N ALA A 25 -1.20 -20.52 6.76
CA ALA A 25 -1.62 -19.22 6.25
C ALA A 25 -0.82 -18.81 4.99
N ASP A 26 -1.43 -18.05 4.10
CA ASP A 26 -0.82 -17.61 2.82
C ASP A 26 -0.21 -16.21 2.89
N LEU A 27 -0.62 -15.41 3.86
CA LEU A 27 -0.22 -14.02 4.03
C LEU A 27 0.08 -13.73 5.51
N VAL A 28 1.17 -13.04 5.75
CA VAL A 28 1.53 -12.44 7.04
C VAL A 28 1.50 -10.94 6.90
N ILE A 29 0.86 -10.27 7.85
CA ILE A 29 0.80 -8.81 7.94
C ILE A 29 1.31 -8.39 9.32
N GLY A 30 2.18 -7.38 9.35
CA GLY A 30 2.64 -6.73 10.57
C GLY A 30 2.59 -5.23 10.45
N THR A 31 2.14 -4.57 11.50
CA THR A 31 2.19 -3.10 11.64
C THR A 31 3.26 -2.69 12.63
N ASP A 32 3.70 -1.46 12.56
CA ASP A 32 4.51 -0.86 13.61
C ASP A 32 3.65 -0.43 14.82
N PRO A 33 4.26 0.00 15.95
CA PRO A 33 3.53 0.24 17.20
C PRO A 33 2.48 1.34 17.15
N ASP A 34 2.66 2.36 16.31
CA ASP A 34 1.71 3.46 16.12
C ASP A 34 0.77 3.24 14.92
N ALA A 35 0.87 2.05 14.28
CA ALA A 35 -0.01 1.59 13.23
C ALA A 35 -0.09 2.54 12.00
N ASP A 36 1.04 3.15 11.65
CA ASP A 36 1.15 4.00 10.47
C ASP A 36 1.84 3.30 9.29
N ARG A 37 2.59 2.21 9.52
CA ARG A 37 3.28 1.40 8.51
C ARG A 37 2.81 -0.06 8.53
N ILE A 38 2.87 -0.72 7.37
CA ILE A 38 2.47 -2.11 7.18
C ILE A 38 3.51 -2.86 6.35
N GLY A 39 4.06 -3.94 6.89
CA GLY A 39 4.87 -4.91 6.16
C GLY A 39 4.09 -6.18 5.89
N ILE A 40 4.36 -6.82 4.76
CA ILE A 40 3.72 -8.08 4.39
C ILE A 40 4.75 -9.12 3.98
N ALA A 41 4.48 -10.38 4.34
CA ALA A 41 5.18 -11.52 3.80
C ALA A 41 4.18 -12.49 3.16
N VAL A 42 4.48 -12.94 1.95
CA VAL A 42 3.60 -13.76 1.13
C VAL A 42 4.19 -15.16 1.01
N ARG A 43 3.33 -16.18 1.12
CA ARG A 43 3.76 -17.58 0.98
C ARG A 43 4.32 -17.86 -0.40
N LYS A 44 5.48 -18.54 -0.43
CA LYS A 44 6.11 -19.06 -1.64
C LYS A 44 6.57 -20.50 -1.40
N GLY A 45 5.73 -21.44 -1.80
CA GLY A 45 5.96 -22.85 -1.47
C GLY A 45 5.91 -23.12 0.04
N SER A 46 6.98 -23.60 0.62
CA SER A 46 7.10 -23.85 2.07
C SER A 46 7.59 -22.65 2.88
N ASP A 47 7.96 -21.55 2.22
CA ASP A 47 8.55 -20.37 2.86
C ASP A 47 7.74 -19.11 2.60
N PHE A 48 8.22 -17.97 3.10
CA PHE A 48 7.62 -16.66 2.92
C PHE A 48 8.61 -15.67 2.32
N VAL A 49 8.11 -14.79 1.46
CA VAL A 49 8.88 -13.68 0.86
C VAL A 49 8.33 -12.38 1.40
N LEU A 50 9.19 -11.60 2.04
CA LEU A 50 8.88 -10.25 2.48
C LEU A 50 8.90 -9.31 1.26
N LEU A 51 7.83 -8.54 1.06
CA LEU A 51 7.78 -7.54 0.02
C LEU A 51 8.31 -6.20 0.54
N SER A 52 9.11 -5.51 -0.27
CA SER A 52 9.50 -4.14 0.02
C SER A 52 8.29 -3.19 -0.11
N GLY A 53 8.36 -2.02 0.55
CA GLY A 53 7.31 -1.01 0.42
C GLY A 53 7.06 -0.59 -1.03
N ASN A 54 8.12 -0.50 -1.85
CA ASN A 54 7.98 -0.24 -3.28
C ASN A 54 7.22 -1.34 -4.03
N GLN A 55 7.48 -2.61 -3.73
CA GLN A 55 6.77 -3.75 -4.36
C GLN A 55 5.32 -3.79 -3.91
N HIS A 56 5.08 -3.68 -2.60
CA HIS A 56 3.73 -3.65 -2.05
C HIS A 56 2.92 -2.46 -2.60
N GLY A 57 3.52 -1.26 -2.65
CA GLY A 57 2.88 -0.09 -3.21
C GLY A 57 2.50 -0.23 -4.68
N CYS A 58 3.36 -0.85 -5.51
CA CYS A 58 3.00 -1.13 -6.91
C CYS A 58 1.75 -2.02 -7.01
N LEU A 59 1.67 -3.07 -6.21
CA LEU A 59 0.53 -3.97 -6.18
C LEU A 59 -0.74 -3.28 -5.70
N LEU A 60 -0.65 -2.48 -4.62
CA LEU A 60 -1.79 -1.74 -4.10
C LEU A 60 -2.31 -0.69 -5.09
N VAL A 61 -1.42 0.05 -5.75
CA VAL A 61 -1.80 1.06 -6.77
C VAL A 61 -2.54 0.38 -7.92
N ASP A 62 -1.98 -0.72 -8.45
CA ASP A 62 -2.61 -1.45 -9.56
C ASP A 62 -3.98 -2.00 -9.18
N TYR A 63 -4.04 -2.71 -8.06
CA TYR A 63 -5.28 -3.30 -7.57
C TYR A 63 -6.35 -2.23 -7.29
N TYR A 64 -6.02 -1.19 -6.52
CA TYR A 64 -7.01 -0.21 -6.06
C TYR A 64 -7.57 0.63 -7.20
N PHE A 65 -6.69 1.18 -8.06
CA PHE A 65 -7.15 1.94 -9.24
C PHE A 65 -7.93 1.05 -10.19
N GLY A 66 -7.51 -0.21 -10.39
CA GLY A 66 -8.21 -1.19 -11.20
C GLY A 66 -9.61 -1.51 -10.67
N ALA A 67 -9.73 -1.76 -9.37
CA ALA A 67 -11.01 -2.05 -8.70
C ALA A 67 -11.96 -0.85 -8.75
N LEU A 68 -11.46 0.37 -8.49
CA LEU A 68 -12.25 1.59 -8.61
C LEU A 68 -12.75 1.80 -10.05
N LYS A 69 -11.90 1.55 -11.05
CA LYS A 69 -12.27 1.66 -12.46
C LYS A 69 -13.32 0.61 -12.85
N ALA A 70 -13.12 -0.64 -12.46
CA ALA A 70 -14.04 -1.74 -12.77
C ALA A 70 -15.42 -1.54 -12.14
N THR A 71 -15.49 -0.92 -10.96
CA THR A 71 -16.75 -0.63 -10.25
C THR A 71 -17.36 0.74 -10.60
N GLY A 72 -16.74 1.50 -11.51
CA GLY A 72 -17.20 2.85 -11.89
C GLY A 72 -17.06 3.91 -10.78
N LYS A 73 -16.23 3.63 -9.76
CA LYS A 73 -15.98 4.53 -8.61
C LYS A 73 -14.72 5.37 -8.76
N LEU A 74 -13.92 5.14 -9.80
CA LEU A 74 -12.73 5.97 -10.04
C LEU A 74 -13.18 7.40 -10.34
N PRO A 75 -12.68 8.42 -9.63
CA PRO A 75 -13.02 9.81 -9.91
C PRO A 75 -12.68 10.20 -11.36
N LYS A 76 -13.36 11.21 -11.90
CA LYS A 76 -13.07 11.71 -13.25
C LYS A 76 -11.67 12.31 -13.39
N ASP A 77 -11.15 12.84 -12.30
CA ASP A 77 -9.83 13.49 -12.22
C ASP A 77 -9.05 12.92 -11.02
N PRO A 78 -8.61 11.64 -11.11
CA PRO A 78 -7.95 10.97 -10.00
C PRO A 78 -6.52 11.46 -9.83
N ALA A 79 -6.06 11.59 -8.59
CA ALA A 79 -4.69 11.92 -8.25
C ALA A 79 -4.03 10.82 -7.41
N PHE A 80 -2.78 10.53 -7.75
CA PHE A 80 -1.84 9.73 -6.99
C PHE A 80 -0.66 10.59 -6.55
N VAL A 81 -0.23 10.47 -5.29
CA VAL A 81 0.87 11.25 -4.73
C VAL A 81 1.90 10.33 -4.10
N ASN A 82 3.17 10.44 -4.46
CA ASN A 82 4.25 9.73 -3.78
C ASN A 82 5.50 10.58 -3.62
N THR A 83 6.52 10.04 -2.95
CA THR A 83 7.76 10.76 -2.72
C THR A 83 8.73 10.62 -3.89
N ILE A 84 9.71 11.55 -3.96
CA ILE A 84 10.75 11.55 -5.01
C ILE A 84 11.67 10.31 -4.96
N VAL A 85 11.72 9.61 -3.83
CA VAL A 85 12.53 8.38 -3.63
C VAL A 85 11.73 7.09 -3.82
N THR A 86 10.40 7.20 -3.92
CA THR A 86 9.51 6.06 -4.22
C THR A 86 9.63 5.69 -5.71
N THR A 87 9.49 4.40 -6.01
CA THR A 87 9.68 3.87 -7.36
C THR A 87 8.83 4.54 -8.44
N GLU A 88 9.42 4.78 -9.62
CA GLU A 88 8.71 5.29 -10.80
C GLU A 88 7.59 4.33 -11.26
N LEU A 89 7.72 3.02 -11.00
CA LEU A 89 6.75 2.05 -11.48
C LEU A 89 5.34 2.33 -10.97
N GLN A 90 5.17 2.74 -9.71
CA GLN A 90 3.86 3.13 -9.18
C GLN A 90 3.24 4.28 -9.98
N ARG A 91 4.07 5.26 -10.39
CA ARG A 91 3.63 6.40 -11.18
C ARG A 91 3.19 6.00 -12.59
N VAL A 92 3.91 5.06 -13.20
CA VAL A 92 3.54 4.49 -14.50
C VAL A 92 2.21 3.76 -14.39
N ILE A 93 2.03 2.94 -13.35
CA ILE A 93 0.79 2.21 -13.09
C ILE A 93 -0.38 3.20 -12.90
N ALA A 94 -0.24 4.18 -12.00
CA ALA A 94 -1.30 5.16 -11.74
C ALA A 94 -1.70 5.93 -13.01
N ARG A 95 -0.73 6.34 -13.83
CA ARG A 95 -1.00 7.00 -15.13
C ARG A 95 -1.76 6.10 -16.11
N SER A 96 -1.55 4.78 -16.09
CA SER A 96 -2.27 3.85 -16.97
C SER A 96 -3.78 3.81 -16.68
N TYR A 97 -4.17 4.18 -15.47
CA TYR A 97 -5.57 4.37 -15.05
C TYR A 97 -6.09 5.80 -15.27
N GLY A 98 -5.28 6.69 -15.84
CA GLY A 98 -5.63 8.08 -16.10
C GLY A 98 -5.40 9.02 -14.92
N ALA A 99 -4.67 8.60 -13.88
CA ALA A 99 -4.40 9.44 -12.74
C ALA A 99 -3.35 10.53 -13.06
N LYS A 100 -3.59 11.72 -12.54
CA LYS A 100 -2.55 12.75 -12.39
C LYS A 100 -1.60 12.32 -11.28
N VAL A 101 -0.31 12.42 -11.54
CA VAL A 101 0.71 11.97 -10.61
C VAL A 101 1.51 13.14 -10.08
N TYR A 102 1.64 13.21 -8.77
CA TYR A 102 2.37 14.26 -8.07
C TYR A 102 3.48 13.66 -7.23
N GLN A 103 4.63 14.30 -7.26
CA GLN A 103 5.77 13.94 -6.43
C GLN A 103 6.01 15.02 -5.38
N CYS A 104 6.35 14.61 -4.18
CA CYS A 104 6.76 15.52 -3.10
C CYS A 104 8.07 15.04 -2.45
N LEU A 105 8.59 15.83 -1.55
CA LEU A 105 9.72 15.44 -0.70
C LEU A 105 9.31 14.29 0.22
N THR A 106 10.29 13.59 0.78
CA THR A 106 10.07 12.57 1.82
C THR A 106 9.43 13.17 3.06
N GLY A 107 8.54 12.41 3.66
CA GLY A 107 7.74 12.83 4.82
C GLY A 107 6.28 13.02 4.45
N PHE A 108 5.43 12.23 5.10
CA PHE A 108 4.00 12.11 4.76
C PHE A 108 3.24 13.45 4.83
N LYS A 109 3.73 14.40 5.66
CA LYS A 109 3.19 15.76 5.71
C LYS A 109 3.09 16.44 4.33
N TRP A 110 3.98 16.11 3.40
CA TRP A 110 3.97 16.70 2.05
C TRP A 110 2.90 16.07 1.17
N ILE A 111 2.60 14.77 1.39
CA ILE A 111 1.46 14.10 0.75
C ILE A 111 0.16 14.70 1.29
N ALA A 112 0.04 14.85 2.61
CA ALA A 112 -1.11 15.49 3.24
C ALA A 112 -1.32 16.94 2.80
N ASP A 113 -0.22 17.69 2.57
CA ASP A 113 -0.27 19.04 2.04
C ASP A 113 -0.84 19.09 0.61
N LYS A 114 -0.43 18.15 -0.24
CA LYS A 114 -1.01 17.99 -1.58
C LYS A 114 -2.51 17.65 -1.53
N MET A 115 -2.93 16.78 -0.61
CA MET A 115 -4.36 16.52 -0.42
C MET A 115 -5.14 17.80 -0.08
N ARG A 116 -4.60 18.61 0.84
CA ARG A 116 -5.20 19.89 1.22
C ARG A 116 -5.29 20.86 0.03
N GLU A 117 -4.22 20.95 -0.78
CA GLU A 117 -4.24 21.78 -2.00
C GLU A 117 -5.37 21.35 -2.95
N PHE A 118 -5.54 20.02 -3.17
CA PHE A 118 -6.57 19.50 -4.04
C PHE A 118 -8.00 19.78 -3.50
N GLU A 119 -8.18 19.66 -2.19
CA GLU A 119 -9.47 19.97 -1.55
C GLU A 119 -9.83 21.46 -1.68
N GLN A 120 -8.86 22.35 -1.49
CA GLN A 120 -9.06 23.79 -1.64
C GLN A 120 -9.36 24.18 -3.09
N ALA A 121 -8.73 23.53 -4.05
CA ALA A 121 -8.95 23.75 -5.47
C ALA A 121 -10.20 23.04 -6.03
N GLY A 122 -10.74 22.07 -5.30
CA GLY A 122 -11.85 21.21 -5.75
C GLY A 122 -11.44 20.15 -6.78
N THR A 123 -10.18 20.14 -7.21
CA THR A 123 -9.62 19.20 -8.21
C THR A 123 -8.08 19.24 -8.13
N PRO A 124 -7.37 18.11 -8.43
CA PRO A 124 -7.90 16.77 -8.69
C PRO A 124 -8.40 16.07 -7.41
N THR A 125 -9.05 14.92 -7.57
CA THR A 125 -9.48 14.10 -6.44
C THR A 125 -8.35 13.17 -6.01
N TYR A 126 -7.85 13.33 -4.80
CA TYR A 126 -6.89 12.39 -4.21
C TYR A 126 -7.52 11.00 -4.07
N VAL A 127 -6.81 9.98 -4.51
CA VAL A 127 -7.21 8.56 -4.43
C VAL A 127 -6.32 7.80 -3.46
N MET A 128 -5.02 7.90 -3.64
CA MET A 128 -4.02 7.20 -2.83
C MET A 128 -2.68 7.93 -2.89
N GLY A 129 -1.89 7.75 -1.86
CA GLY A 129 -0.48 8.13 -1.82
C GLY A 129 0.33 7.23 -0.91
N ASP A 130 1.64 7.20 -1.13
CA ASP A 130 2.52 6.33 -0.37
C ASP A 130 3.96 6.83 -0.29
N GLU A 131 4.66 6.21 0.65
CA GLU A 131 6.12 6.26 0.80
C GLU A 131 6.69 4.85 0.69
N GLU A 132 7.90 4.73 0.11
CA GLU A 132 8.62 3.46 0.00
C GLU A 132 8.91 2.82 1.36
N SER A 133 8.88 3.61 2.44
CA SER A 133 9.05 3.20 3.83
C SER A 133 7.79 2.57 4.44
N TYR A 134 7.01 1.85 3.62
CA TYR A 134 5.86 1.04 4.04
C TYR A 134 4.65 1.85 4.57
N GLY A 135 4.60 3.14 4.28
CA GLY A 135 3.51 4.04 4.65
C GLY A 135 2.55 4.30 3.50
N PHE A 136 1.27 3.97 3.69
CA PHE A 136 0.22 4.13 2.68
C PHE A 136 -0.94 4.95 3.24
N LEU A 137 -1.55 5.77 2.38
CA LEU A 137 -2.80 6.47 2.70
C LEU A 137 -3.80 6.26 1.57
N ILE A 138 -4.88 5.55 1.88
CA ILE A 138 -5.96 5.20 0.97
C ILE A 138 -7.19 6.01 1.34
N GLY A 139 -7.73 6.75 0.38
CA GLY A 139 -8.87 7.63 0.66
C GLY A 139 -8.48 8.97 1.29
N ARG A 140 -9.42 9.65 1.93
CA ARG A 140 -9.27 11.05 2.36
C ARG A 140 -9.68 11.30 3.81
N GLU A 141 -9.91 10.25 4.58
CA GLU A 141 -10.51 10.34 5.91
C GLU A 141 -9.50 10.80 6.97
N VAL A 142 -8.22 10.51 6.77
CA VAL A 142 -7.12 10.91 7.65
C VAL A 142 -6.02 11.65 6.87
N ARG A 143 -5.02 12.20 7.58
CA ARG A 143 -3.97 13.05 6.98
C ARG A 143 -2.56 12.51 7.20
N ASP A 144 -2.46 11.27 7.58
CA ASP A 144 -1.19 10.56 7.71
C ASP A 144 -1.38 9.12 7.24
N LYS A 145 -0.29 8.38 7.17
CA LYS A 145 -0.26 6.96 6.85
C LYS A 145 -1.23 6.18 7.74
N ASP A 146 -1.92 5.24 7.16
CA ASP A 146 -2.90 4.42 7.87
C ASP A 146 -2.72 2.95 7.50
N SER A 147 -2.09 2.21 8.40
CA SER A 147 -1.89 0.78 8.22
C SER A 147 -3.17 -0.04 8.29
N ILE A 148 -4.24 0.48 8.91
CA ILE A 148 -5.51 -0.25 9.03
C ILE A 148 -6.21 -0.32 7.68
N THR A 149 -6.37 0.82 6.99
CA THR A 149 -6.95 0.83 5.64
C THR A 149 -6.06 0.10 4.64
N ALA A 150 -4.73 0.23 4.76
CA ALA A 150 -3.78 -0.50 3.94
C ALA A 150 -3.85 -2.02 4.18
N THR A 151 -4.07 -2.48 5.42
CA THR A 151 -4.29 -3.89 5.75
C THR A 151 -5.55 -4.43 5.09
N ILE A 152 -6.67 -3.71 5.20
CA ILE A 152 -7.94 -4.11 4.58
C ILE A 152 -7.78 -4.24 3.07
N LEU A 153 -7.17 -3.24 2.43
CA LEU A 153 -6.94 -3.25 0.98
C LEU A 153 -6.00 -4.38 0.56
N THR A 154 -4.97 -4.67 1.36
CA THR A 154 -4.04 -5.79 1.11
C THR A 154 -4.74 -7.14 1.16
N ILE A 155 -5.61 -7.36 2.15
CA ILE A 155 -6.39 -8.59 2.27
C ILE A 155 -7.36 -8.72 1.08
N GLU A 156 -8.06 -7.65 0.73
CA GLU A 156 -8.97 -7.62 -0.42
C GLU A 156 -8.24 -7.94 -1.72
N MET A 157 -7.08 -7.35 -1.94
CA MET A 157 -6.20 -7.63 -3.07
C MET A 157 -5.76 -9.11 -3.10
N ALA A 158 -5.34 -9.67 -1.96
CA ALA A 158 -4.93 -11.07 -1.86
C ALA A 158 -6.09 -12.02 -2.22
N LEU A 159 -7.28 -11.75 -1.71
CA LEU A 159 -8.49 -12.53 -2.03
C LEU A 159 -8.88 -12.40 -3.50
N TRP A 160 -8.72 -11.22 -4.08
CA TRP A 160 -8.98 -11.01 -5.50
C TRP A 160 -8.02 -11.84 -6.37
N PHE A 161 -6.71 -11.80 -6.11
CA PHE A 161 -5.75 -12.65 -6.83
C PHE A 161 -6.06 -14.13 -6.67
N ALA A 162 -6.39 -14.59 -5.46
CA ALA A 162 -6.78 -15.96 -5.21
C ALA A 162 -8.04 -16.36 -6.01
N SER A 163 -9.02 -15.48 -6.13
CA SER A 163 -10.23 -15.70 -6.96
C SER A 163 -9.95 -15.83 -8.44
N GLN A 164 -8.84 -15.26 -8.92
CA GLN A 164 -8.37 -15.38 -10.31
C GLN A 164 -7.48 -16.62 -10.53
N GLY A 165 -7.28 -17.45 -9.50
CA GLY A 165 -6.41 -18.62 -9.55
C GLY A 165 -4.91 -18.28 -9.54
N SER A 166 -4.55 -17.09 -9.09
CA SER A 166 -3.16 -16.62 -8.94
C SER A 166 -2.85 -16.23 -7.49
N GLY A 167 -1.56 -16.07 -7.17
CA GLY A 167 -1.12 -15.48 -5.90
C GLY A 167 -0.66 -14.03 -6.10
N ILE A 168 -0.24 -13.41 -5.00
CA ILE A 168 0.39 -12.07 -5.02
C ILE A 168 1.78 -12.10 -5.67
N LEU A 169 2.45 -13.27 -5.65
CA LEU A 169 3.78 -13.50 -6.23
C LEU A 169 3.69 -14.19 -7.57
#